data_cd372aed43fa046b624f2e82e3d94d12
#
_entry.id   cd372aed43fa046b624f2e82e3d94d12
#
_cell.length_a   1.000
_cell.length_b   1.000
_cell.length_c   1.000
_cell.angle_alpha   90.00
_cell.angle_beta   90.00
_cell.angle_gamma   90.00
#
_symmetry.space_group_name_H-M   'P 1'
#
loop_
_entity.id
_entity.type
_entity.pdbx_description
1 polymer ?
#
loop_
_entity_poly.entity_id
_entity_poly.type
_entity_poly.pdbx_seq_one_letter_code
_entity_poly.pdbx_strand_id
1 'polypeptide(L)'
;MCIRDRDIESLVIPHGSAWGNTSPPMATWSNQLNGKEHDPKFQNLIEIFSGHGNSEEYRSWEAFNEVEGGLECPSPTDNYLPDCFQAGEIIRERCRVSAGDENLCNIRAEEARNNFTNANPYGLLSIPNNRPSEWLNSGQCQDCYLPAFEYRPRSSVQYALALRNFEDKNSEPFRFGFIGSSDNHSSRPGTGYKEIDRIRNTDSKYKSSNAFMSLGQSQQSFAIPRSQEINLEQMIDRMKPSQGERVASFLYTGGLIASHVSQKNRESLWNSLNTREVYATSGERILLWFDVLNHPSGIKPMGSEFSMSKNPVFQVRALGSQKQIPGCSSDNQLDASTLNRLCNGECFNPVDERNIIQRIEIIRIRPQTYPNEPIETLIEDPWKIIECEPSQEGCLVEFEDPNFLNANREVIYYVRAIQAPSLAVGAANLACEFDDSGKCIEVNLCGDIEGQGEGDCLSDNEERAWSSPVFIKPTLN
;
A
#
# COMPACT_ATOMS: atom_id res chain seq x y z
N MET A 1 20.04 8.80 -21.20
CA MET A 1 20.86 7.59 -21.43
C MET A 1 19.91 6.41 -21.20
N CYS A 2 19.49 5.70 -22.25
CA CYS A 2 18.58 4.58 -22.14
C CYS A 2 19.32 3.31 -21.71
N ILE A 3 18.85 2.65 -20.65
CA ILE A 3 19.34 1.34 -20.19
C ILE A 3 19.22 0.30 -21.32
N ARG A 4 18.17 0.41 -22.15
CA ARG A 4 17.90 -0.47 -23.29
C ARG A 4 19.03 -0.54 -24.33
N ASP A 5 19.86 0.50 -24.43
CA ASP A 5 20.90 0.63 -25.49
C ASP A 5 22.23 -0.05 -25.10
N ARG A 6 22.33 -0.72 -23.93
CA ARG A 6 23.61 -1.16 -23.38
C ARG A 6 23.74 -2.63 -23.01
N ASP A 7 22.79 -3.50 -23.31
CA ASP A 7 22.76 -4.92 -22.86
C ASP A 7 23.07 -5.11 -21.36
N ILE A 8 22.67 -4.14 -20.52
CA ILE A 8 22.82 -4.22 -19.07
C ILE A 8 21.56 -4.86 -18.52
N GLU A 9 21.73 -5.97 -17.83
CA GLU A 9 20.66 -6.57 -17.04
C GLU A 9 20.27 -5.61 -15.91
N SER A 10 18.98 -5.28 -15.83
CA SER A 10 18.44 -4.34 -14.85
C SER A 10 17.00 -4.67 -14.51
N LEU A 11 16.58 -4.28 -13.33
CA LEU A 11 15.19 -4.37 -12.88
C LEU A 11 14.66 -2.95 -12.67
N VAL A 12 13.44 -2.72 -13.15
CA VAL A 12 12.67 -1.49 -12.90
C VAL A 12 11.51 -1.88 -12.00
N ILE A 13 11.54 -1.38 -10.78
CA ILE A 13 10.57 -1.77 -9.74
C ILE A 13 9.65 -0.59 -9.46
N PRO A 14 8.38 -0.64 -9.89
CA PRO A 14 7.37 0.32 -9.46
C PRO A 14 7.18 0.27 -7.94
N HIS A 15 7.01 1.43 -7.31
CA HIS A 15 6.82 1.55 -5.87
C HIS A 15 5.79 2.62 -5.52
N GLY A 16 5.16 2.52 -4.35
CA GLY A 16 4.18 3.48 -3.85
C GLY A 16 3.01 3.73 -4.84
N SER A 17 2.68 2.76 -5.71
CA SER A 17 1.84 2.96 -6.88
C SER A 17 0.42 3.40 -6.55
N ALA A 18 -0.15 2.91 -5.45
CA ALA A 18 -1.50 3.28 -5.02
C ALA A 18 -1.55 4.56 -4.15
N TRP A 19 -0.40 5.16 -3.83
CA TRP A 19 -0.36 6.42 -3.08
C TRP A 19 -0.58 7.62 -3.99
N GLY A 20 -1.79 8.15 -3.99
CA GLY A 20 -2.26 9.16 -4.94
C GLY A 20 -1.89 10.60 -4.64
N ASN A 21 -1.27 10.92 -3.49
CA ASN A 21 -0.92 12.29 -3.11
C ASN A 21 0.11 12.96 -4.04
N THR A 22 0.83 12.19 -4.84
CA THR A 22 1.82 12.68 -5.81
C THR A 22 1.45 12.37 -7.26
N SER A 23 0.46 11.52 -7.49
CA SER A 23 0.04 11.07 -8.82
C SER A 23 -1.24 11.78 -9.28
N PRO A 24 -1.37 12.13 -10.57
CA PRO A 24 -2.64 12.58 -11.12
C PRO A 24 -3.75 11.52 -10.91
N PRO A 25 -5.01 11.93 -10.70
CA PRO A 25 -6.13 10.99 -10.51
C PRO A 25 -6.29 9.96 -11.64
N MET A 26 -5.87 10.33 -12.84
CA MET A 26 -5.96 9.51 -14.05
C MET A 26 -4.78 8.56 -14.25
N ALA A 27 -3.77 8.58 -13.38
CA ALA A 27 -2.66 7.63 -13.42
C ALA A 27 -3.17 6.24 -12.99
N THR A 28 -3.24 5.31 -13.93
CA THR A 28 -3.71 3.93 -13.72
C THR A 28 -2.82 2.93 -14.43
N TRP A 29 -2.84 1.67 -13.99
CA TRP A 29 -2.14 0.60 -14.68
C TRP A 29 -2.67 0.33 -16.09
N SER A 30 -3.96 0.58 -16.36
CA SER A 30 -4.53 0.46 -17.70
C SER A 30 -3.89 1.44 -18.69
N ASN A 31 -3.60 2.66 -18.26
CA ASN A 31 -2.92 3.64 -19.10
C ASN A 31 -1.50 3.20 -19.46
N GLN A 32 -0.74 2.63 -18.52
CA GLN A 32 0.59 2.10 -18.80
C GLN A 32 0.55 0.91 -19.78
N LEU A 33 -0.40 -0.02 -19.59
CA LEU A 33 -0.54 -1.18 -20.44
C LEU A 33 -0.94 -0.81 -21.87
N ASN A 34 -1.88 0.13 -22.03
CA ASN A 34 -2.36 0.60 -23.33
C ASN A 34 -1.35 1.56 -24.01
N GLY A 35 -0.64 2.35 -23.23
CA GLY A 35 0.41 3.26 -23.68
C GLY A 35 1.72 2.57 -24.10
N LYS A 36 1.83 1.25 -23.94
CA LYS A 36 3.05 0.45 -24.21
C LYS A 36 4.25 0.88 -23.35
N GLU A 37 3.98 1.36 -22.16
CA GLU A 37 5.02 1.76 -21.20
C GLU A 37 5.47 0.58 -20.31
N HIS A 38 4.70 -0.52 -20.32
CA HIS A 38 5.07 -1.76 -19.67
C HIS A 38 6.09 -2.54 -20.49
N ASP A 39 7.20 -2.90 -19.87
CA ASP A 39 8.24 -3.75 -20.44
C ASP A 39 8.54 -4.94 -19.51
N PRO A 40 7.99 -6.14 -19.81
CA PRO A 40 8.09 -7.30 -18.92
C PRO A 40 9.52 -7.81 -18.73
N LYS A 41 10.45 -7.45 -19.63
CA LYS A 41 11.87 -7.78 -19.49
C LYS A 41 12.51 -7.08 -18.28
N PHE A 42 12.04 -5.87 -17.95
CA PHE A 42 12.60 -5.07 -16.87
C PHE A 42 11.67 -4.93 -15.66
N GLN A 43 10.34 -5.06 -15.90
CA GLN A 43 9.31 -4.82 -14.90
C GLN A 43 8.64 -6.13 -14.49
N ASN A 44 9.38 -7.01 -13.84
CA ASN A 44 8.90 -8.29 -13.34
C ASN A 44 8.69 -8.32 -11.81
N LEU A 45 8.99 -7.23 -11.12
CA LEU A 45 8.77 -7.06 -9.68
C LEU A 45 8.01 -5.76 -9.42
N ILE A 46 7.28 -5.73 -8.31
CA ILE A 46 6.59 -4.54 -7.80
C ILE A 46 6.67 -4.49 -6.29
N GLU A 47 6.84 -3.29 -5.73
CA GLU A 47 6.68 -3.06 -4.31
C GLU A 47 5.20 -2.99 -3.96
N ILE A 48 4.75 -3.88 -3.08
CA ILE A 48 3.36 -3.90 -2.62
C ILE A 48 3.18 -3.27 -1.23
N PHE A 49 4.26 -3.13 -0.48
CA PHE A 49 4.24 -2.53 0.85
C PHE A 49 5.57 -1.84 1.18
N SER A 50 5.47 -0.65 1.74
CA SER A 50 6.63 0.13 2.20
C SER A 50 6.29 0.99 3.42
N GLY A 51 7.22 1.85 3.83
CA GLY A 51 6.95 2.90 4.82
C GLY A 51 5.86 3.89 4.41
N HIS A 52 5.43 3.87 3.15
CA HIS A 52 4.33 4.69 2.62
C HIS A 52 3.01 3.93 2.44
N GLY A 53 2.91 2.71 2.94
CA GLY A 53 1.67 1.95 3.00
C GLY A 53 1.56 0.84 1.97
N ASN A 54 0.33 0.36 1.82
CA ASN A 54 -0.04 -0.79 1.03
C ASN A 54 -0.49 -0.38 -0.39
N SER A 55 0.03 -1.07 -1.40
CA SER A 55 -0.37 -0.90 -2.82
C SER A 55 -1.02 -2.15 -3.40
N GLU A 56 -1.39 -3.13 -2.56
CA GLU A 56 -1.88 -4.43 -3.01
C GLU A 56 -3.33 -4.39 -3.49
N GLU A 57 -4.24 -3.91 -2.64
CA GLU A 57 -5.66 -4.22 -2.67
C GLU A 57 -6.45 -3.33 -3.63
N TYR A 58 -7.28 -3.96 -4.46
CA TYR A 58 -8.23 -3.25 -5.33
C TYR A 58 -9.56 -3.01 -4.62
N ARG A 59 -10.17 -1.86 -4.92
CA ARG A 59 -11.54 -1.51 -4.55
C ARG A 59 -12.25 -0.89 -5.75
N SER A 60 -13.55 -1.03 -5.81
CA SER A 60 -14.37 -0.54 -6.93
C SER A 60 -14.62 0.97 -6.92
N TRP A 61 -14.40 1.66 -5.79
CA TRP A 61 -14.58 3.10 -5.69
C TRP A 61 -13.40 3.86 -6.33
N GLU A 62 -13.67 5.10 -6.69
CA GLU A 62 -12.71 6.00 -7.34
C GLU A 62 -12.62 7.31 -6.57
N ALA A 63 -11.43 7.95 -6.62
CA ALA A 63 -11.24 9.27 -6.02
C ALA A 63 -11.95 10.37 -6.80
N PHE A 64 -12.12 10.19 -8.11
CA PHE A 64 -12.84 11.06 -9.03
C PHE A 64 -13.49 10.20 -10.12
N ASN A 65 -14.69 10.60 -10.55
CA ASN A 65 -15.34 10.02 -11.72
C ASN A 65 -14.90 10.73 -13.00
N GLU A 66 -14.63 9.98 -14.05
CA GLU A 66 -14.45 10.55 -15.37
C GLU A 66 -15.81 10.83 -16.03
N VAL A 67 -16.02 12.07 -16.46
CA VAL A 67 -17.23 12.47 -17.16
C VAL A 67 -16.87 13.22 -18.45
N GLU A 68 -17.85 13.36 -19.36
CA GLU A 68 -17.63 14.15 -20.57
C GLU A 68 -17.28 15.60 -20.19
N GLY A 69 -16.05 16.01 -20.51
CA GLY A 69 -15.55 17.35 -20.23
C GLY A 69 -14.71 17.52 -18.99
N GLY A 70 -14.44 16.46 -18.21
CA GLY A 70 -13.55 16.56 -17.06
C GLY A 70 -13.72 15.49 -15.99
N LEU A 71 -13.52 15.90 -14.75
CA LEU A 71 -13.66 15.06 -13.56
C LEU A 71 -14.81 15.56 -12.69
N GLU A 72 -15.51 14.63 -12.06
CA GLU A 72 -16.58 14.89 -11.09
C GLU A 72 -16.23 14.27 -9.74
N CYS A 73 -16.66 14.93 -8.67
CA CYS A 73 -16.50 14.42 -7.32
C CYS A 73 -17.52 13.30 -7.03
N PRO A 74 -17.09 12.08 -6.73
CA PRO A 74 -18.03 11.00 -6.40
C PRO A 74 -18.69 11.24 -5.03
N SER A 75 -19.86 10.63 -4.85
CA SER A 75 -20.50 10.55 -3.54
C SER A 75 -19.74 9.60 -2.62
N PRO A 76 -19.76 9.82 -1.29
CA PRO A 76 -19.23 8.88 -0.33
C PRO A 76 -19.89 7.50 -0.43
N THR A 77 -19.11 6.47 -0.12
CA THR A 77 -19.60 5.10 0.10
C THR A 77 -19.36 4.69 1.55
N ASP A 78 -19.83 3.52 1.96
CA ASP A 78 -19.61 3.01 3.32
C ASP A 78 -18.10 2.85 3.64
N ASN A 79 -17.27 2.56 2.63
CA ASN A 79 -15.85 2.27 2.79
C ASN A 79 -14.92 3.38 2.27
N TYR A 80 -15.46 4.47 1.74
CA TYR A 80 -14.65 5.55 1.20
C TYR A 80 -15.32 6.91 1.25
N LEU A 81 -14.62 7.87 1.85
CA LEU A 81 -14.97 9.29 1.84
C LEU A 81 -14.03 10.05 0.89
N PRO A 82 -14.52 10.52 -0.28
CA PRO A 82 -13.68 11.29 -1.20
C PRO A 82 -13.20 12.61 -0.60
N ASP A 83 -11.93 12.97 -0.85
CA ASP A 83 -11.38 14.25 -0.38
C ASP A 83 -12.13 15.46 -0.95
N CYS A 84 -12.54 15.40 -2.22
CA CYS A 84 -13.34 16.47 -2.83
C CYS A 84 -14.70 16.64 -2.13
N PHE A 85 -15.32 15.53 -1.70
CA PHE A 85 -16.56 15.61 -0.96
C PHE A 85 -16.35 16.24 0.42
N GLN A 86 -15.30 15.84 1.13
CA GLN A 86 -14.94 16.40 2.44
C GLN A 86 -14.58 17.87 2.33
N ALA A 87 -13.95 18.31 1.25
CA ALA A 87 -13.70 19.73 0.98
C ALA A 87 -14.99 20.55 1.02
N GLY A 88 -16.06 20.03 0.41
CA GLY A 88 -17.39 20.64 0.49
C GLY A 88 -17.95 20.69 1.90
N GLU A 89 -17.79 19.59 2.68
CA GLU A 89 -18.29 19.53 4.06
C GLU A 89 -17.55 20.53 4.97
N ILE A 90 -16.23 20.64 4.82
CA ILE A 90 -15.42 21.63 5.57
C ILE A 90 -15.95 23.05 5.31
N ILE A 91 -16.17 23.42 4.06
CA ILE A 91 -16.66 24.75 3.71
C ILE A 91 -18.11 24.95 4.15
N ARG A 92 -18.94 23.93 4.05
CA ARG A 92 -20.34 23.99 4.52
C ARG A 92 -20.42 24.27 6.02
N GLU A 93 -19.65 23.56 6.83
CA GLU A 93 -19.62 23.74 8.27
C GLU A 93 -19.07 25.13 8.66
N ARG A 94 -17.98 25.56 8.07
CA ARG A 94 -17.42 26.92 8.29
C ARG A 94 -18.40 28.00 7.88
N CYS A 95 -19.22 27.77 6.83
CA CYS A 95 -20.25 28.70 6.39
C CYS A 95 -21.39 28.77 7.37
N ARG A 96 -21.88 27.64 7.89
CA ARG A 96 -22.95 27.58 8.91
C ARG A 96 -22.59 28.37 10.15
N VAL A 97 -21.36 28.23 10.62
CA VAL A 97 -20.83 28.98 11.77
C VAL A 97 -20.79 30.49 11.49
N SER A 98 -20.49 30.90 10.25
CA SER A 98 -20.28 32.31 9.90
C SER A 98 -21.53 33.05 9.41
N ALA A 99 -22.38 32.41 8.64
CA ALA A 99 -23.49 33.06 7.92
C ALA A 99 -24.88 32.52 8.24
N GLY A 100 -24.99 31.27 8.67
CA GLY A 100 -26.24 30.65 9.10
C GLY A 100 -27.28 30.35 7.99
N ASP A 101 -27.02 30.72 6.73
CA ASP A 101 -27.91 30.46 5.59
C ASP A 101 -27.55 29.12 4.93
N GLU A 102 -28.37 28.11 5.15
CA GLU A 102 -28.16 26.75 4.66
C GLU A 102 -28.08 26.68 3.13
N ASN A 103 -28.89 27.44 2.40
CA ASN A 103 -28.87 27.43 0.93
C ASN A 103 -27.53 27.97 0.41
N LEU A 104 -27.06 29.07 0.99
CA LEU A 104 -25.75 29.65 0.66
C LEU A 104 -24.62 28.68 1.01
N CYS A 105 -24.70 27.97 2.14
CA CYS A 105 -23.69 27.05 2.58
C CYS A 105 -23.62 25.80 1.67
N ASN A 106 -24.76 25.32 1.17
CA ASN A 106 -24.82 24.24 0.20
C ASN A 106 -24.20 24.65 -1.16
N ILE A 107 -24.46 25.86 -1.63
CA ILE A 107 -23.84 26.40 -2.86
C ILE A 107 -22.31 26.46 -2.69
N ARG A 108 -21.83 26.98 -1.58
CA ARG A 108 -20.39 27.07 -1.29
C ARG A 108 -19.73 25.70 -1.14
N ALA A 109 -20.44 24.71 -0.61
CA ALA A 109 -19.95 23.35 -0.52
C ALA A 109 -19.76 22.73 -1.91
N GLU A 110 -20.71 22.94 -2.81
CA GLU A 110 -20.60 22.46 -4.18
C GLU A 110 -19.47 23.16 -4.96
N GLU A 111 -19.33 24.48 -4.79
CA GLU A 111 -18.20 25.23 -5.34
C GLU A 111 -16.87 24.66 -4.82
N ALA A 112 -16.78 24.28 -3.55
CA ALA A 112 -15.57 23.71 -2.97
C ALA A 112 -15.24 22.32 -3.52
N ARG A 113 -16.22 21.46 -3.76
CA ARG A 113 -16.04 20.17 -4.42
C ARG A 113 -15.48 20.34 -5.83
N ASN A 114 -16.04 21.27 -6.59
CA ASN A 114 -15.58 21.57 -7.94
C ASN A 114 -14.18 22.15 -7.94
N ASN A 115 -13.86 23.10 -7.06
CA ASN A 115 -12.53 23.68 -6.96
C ASN A 115 -11.47 22.65 -6.58
N PHE A 116 -11.81 21.74 -5.66
CA PHE A 116 -10.93 20.62 -5.28
C PHE A 116 -10.65 19.70 -6.47
N THR A 117 -11.72 19.26 -7.15
CA THR A 117 -11.63 18.34 -8.29
C THR A 117 -10.84 18.95 -9.45
N ASN A 118 -11.08 20.22 -9.77
CA ASN A 118 -10.36 20.93 -10.82
C ASN A 118 -8.88 21.17 -10.49
N ALA A 119 -8.57 21.34 -9.21
CA ALA A 119 -7.17 21.49 -8.76
C ALA A 119 -6.39 20.16 -8.77
N ASN A 120 -7.09 19.03 -8.89
CA ASN A 120 -6.51 17.70 -9.05
C ASN A 120 -5.50 17.36 -7.89
N PRO A 121 -4.20 17.08 -8.13
CA PRO A 121 -3.27 16.76 -7.04
C PRO A 121 -3.02 17.92 -6.08
N TYR A 122 -3.49 19.12 -6.37
CA TYR A 122 -3.40 20.29 -5.50
C TYR A 122 -4.72 20.63 -4.80
N GLY A 123 -5.69 19.72 -4.81
CA GLY A 123 -7.05 19.94 -4.29
C GLY A 123 -7.09 20.47 -2.85
N LEU A 124 -6.23 19.96 -1.99
CA LEU A 124 -6.13 20.42 -0.59
C LEU A 124 -5.89 21.95 -0.46
N LEU A 125 -5.21 22.57 -1.44
CA LEU A 125 -4.97 23.99 -1.47
C LEU A 125 -6.21 24.83 -1.81
N SER A 126 -7.22 24.21 -2.39
CA SER A 126 -8.48 24.91 -2.69
C SER A 126 -9.26 25.29 -1.43
N ILE A 127 -8.91 24.72 -0.28
CA ILE A 127 -9.52 25.01 1.02
C ILE A 127 -8.56 25.86 1.85
N PRO A 128 -8.72 27.20 1.88
CA PRO A 128 -7.80 28.07 2.60
C PRO A 128 -7.79 27.78 4.11
N ASN A 129 -6.59 27.81 4.70
CA ASN A 129 -6.38 27.64 6.13
C ASN A 129 -7.04 26.37 6.69
N ASN A 130 -7.05 25.27 5.89
CA ASN A 130 -7.56 23.99 6.36
C ASN A 130 -6.63 23.39 7.41
N ARG A 131 -7.22 22.67 8.36
CA ARG A 131 -6.51 21.90 9.37
C ARG A 131 -6.55 20.42 9.01
N PRO A 132 -5.48 19.67 9.28
CA PRO A 132 -5.43 18.24 9.00
C PRO A 132 -6.61 17.45 9.58
N SER A 133 -7.07 17.79 10.78
CA SER A 133 -8.21 17.15 11.44
C SER A 133 -9.56 17.38 10.76
N GLU A 134 -9.74 18.49 10.01
CA GLU A 134 -11.01 18.75 9.30
C GLU A 134 -11.27 17.77 8.14
N TRP A 135 -10.22 17.09 7.65
CA TRP A 135 -10.33 16.13 6.57
C TRP A 135 -10.85 14.76 7.01
N LEU A 136 -10.93 14.51 8.32
CA LEU A 136 -11.32 13.21 8.89
C LEU A 136 -10.55 12.06 8.19
N ASN A 137 -11.21 10.97 7.85
CA ASN A 137 -10.62 9.83 7.13
C ASN A 137 -10.82 9.90 5.61
N SER A 138 -11.01 11.10 5.04
CA SER A 138 -11.14 11.24 3.59
C SER A 138 -9.88 10.81 2.84
N GLY A 139 -10.06 10.37 1.60
CA GLY A 139 -8.99 9.91 0.73
C GLY A 139 -8.38 8.55 1.08
N GLN A 140 -8.76 7.98 2.22
CA GLN A 140 -8.22 6.72 2.74
C GLN A 140 -9.07 5.53 2.34
N CYS A 141 -8.44 4.39 2.02
CA CYS A 141 -9.10 3.10 1.98
C CYS A 141 -9.34 2.63 3.41
N GLN A 142 -10.59 2.56 3.85
CA GLN A 142 -10.92 2.27 5.25
C GLN A 142 -10.87 0.79 5.60
N ASP A 143 -11.09 -0.08 4.61
CA ASP A 143 -11.13 -1.53 4.73
C ASP A 143 -9.92 -2.25 4.11
N CYS A 144 -8.86 -1.50 3.76
CA CYS A 144 -7.58 -2.05 3.33
C CYS A 144 -6.62 -2.23 4.51
N TYR A 145 -5.61 -3.08 4.32
CA TYR A 145 -4.50 -3.20 5.25
C TYR A 145 -3.58 -1.98 5.17
N LEU A 146 -3.46 -1.20 6.26
CA LEU A 146 -2.59 -0.02 6.37
C LEU A 146 -2.51 0.78 5.05
N PRO A 147 -3.61 1.41 4.61
CA PRO A 147 -3.71 2.04 3.30
C PRO A 147 -2.82 3.28 3.19
N ALA A 148 -2.40 3.56 1.97
CA ALA A 148 -1.69 4.80 1.66
C ALA A 148 -2.62 6.03 1.72
N PHE A 149 -2.03 7.20 1.99
CA PHE A 149 -2.72 8.48 1.91
C PHE A 149 -3.22 8.76 0.49
N GLU A 150 -4.46 9.20 0.34
CA GLU A 150 -5.14 9.38 -0.96
C GLU A 150 -5.05 8.12 -1.85
N TYR A 151 -5.53 7.01 -1.33
CA TYR A 151 -5.44 5.72 -2.00
C TYR A 151 -6.07 5.70 -3.39
N ARG A 152 -5.40 5.04 -4.34
CA ARG A 152 -5.80 4.92 -5.75
C ARG A 152 -5.98 3.45 -6.14
N PRO A 153 -7.19 2.86 -6.03
CA PRO A 153 -7.41 1.43 -6.30
C PRO A 153 -7.00 0.97 -7.70
N ARG A 154 -7.18 1.81 -8.73
CA ARG A 154 -6.75 1.51 -10.10
C ARG A 154 -5.23 1.57 -10.32
N SER A 155 -4.48 1.94 -9.30
CA SER A 155 -3.03 1.84 -9.24
C SER A 155 -2.56 0.72 -8.31
N SER A 156 -3.48 -0.10 -7.79
CA SER A 156 -3.17 -1.28 -6.99
C SER A 156 -2.64 -2.44 -7.82
N VAL A 157 -1.91 -3.34 -7.16
CA VAL A 157 -1.30 -4.50 -7.82
C VAL A 157 -2.34 -5.51 -8.28
N GLN A 158 -3.39 -5.74 -7.49
CA GLN A 158 -4.49 -6.63 -7.87
C GLN A 158 -5.17 -6.16 -9.17
N TYR A 159 -5.38 -4.85 -9.30
CA TYR A 159 -5.92 -4.28 -10.53
C TYR A 159 -4.99 -4.54 -11.72
N ALA A 160 -3.69 -4.27 -11.58
CA ALA A 160 -2.71 -4.53 -12.64
C ALA A 160 -2.73 -6.00 -13.10
N LEU A 161 -2.75 -6.95 -12.17
CA LEU A 161 -2.75 -8.39 -12.48
C LEU A 161 -4.03 -8.86 -13.19
N ALA A 162 -5.15 -8.20 -12.93
CA ALA A 162 -6.43 -8.51 -13.58
C ALA A 162 -6.54 -7.96 -15.02
N LEU A 163 -5.76 -6.95 -15.38
CA LEU A 163 -5.84 -6.27 -16.67
C LEU A 163 -5.35 -7.11 -17.85
N ARG A 164 -5.95 -6.85 -19.04
CA ARG A 164 -5.46 -7.28 -20.36
C ARG A 164 -5.63 -6.14 -21.36
N ASN A 165 -4.69 -6.04 -22.29
CA ASN A 165 -4.81 -5.17 -23.45
C ASN A 165 -5.39 -5.96 -24.63
N PHE A 166 -6.59 -5.60 -25.08
CA PHE A 166 -7.29 -6.26 -26.19
C PHE A 166 -7.07 -5.54 -27.54
N GLU A 167 -6.49 -4.34 -27.52
CA GLU A 167 -6.20 -3.56 -28.74
C GLU A 167 -4.88 -3.98 -29.38
N ASP A 168 -3.91 -4.39 -28.57
CA ASP A 168 -2.61 -4.89 -29.02
C ASP A 168 -2.40 -6.35 -28.64
N LYS A 169 -2.48 -7.23 -29.62
CA LYS A 169 -2.27 -8.69 -29.42
C LYS A 169 -0.84 -9.06 -28.97
N ASN A 170 0.12 -8.15 -29.16
CA ASN A 170 1.50 -8.33 -28.73
C ASN A 170 1.77 -7.74 -27.34
N SER A 171 0.79 -7.10 -26.72
CA SER A 171 0.92 -6.58 -25.38
C SER A 171 1.03 -7.73 -24.38
N GLU A 172 2.08 -7.73 -23.59
CA GLU A 172 2.26 -8.69 -22.52
C GLU A 172 1.57 -8.18 -21.25
N PRO A 173 0.86 -9.06 -20.52
CA PRO A 173 0.21 -8.66 -19.27
C PRO A 173 1.24 -8.46 -18.16
N PHE A 174 0.84 -7.76 -17.12
CA PHE A 174 1.67 -7.65 -15.93
C PHE A 174 1.90 -9.01 -15.26
N ARG A 175 3.17 -9.26 -14.90
CA ARG A 175 3.66 -10.51 -14.28
C ARG A 175 4.58 -10.17 -13.12
N PHE A 176 4.04 -9.54 -12.11
CA PHE A 176 4.83 -9.07 -10.99
C PHE A 176 5.07 -10.15 -9.94
N GLY A 177 6.33 -10.28 -9.49
CA GLY A 177 6.66 -10.82 -8.19
C GLY A 177 6.56 -9.71 -7.14
N PHE A 178 6.28 -10.05 -5.89
CA PHE A 178 5.98 -9.10 -4.82
C PHE A 178 7.18 -8.86 -3.94
N ILE A 179 7.48 -7.60 -3.69
CA ILE A 179 8.50 -7.17 -2.74
C ILE A 179 7.92 -6.14 -1.76
N GLY A 180 8.55 -6.05 -0.59
CA GLY A 180 8.39 -4.95 0.33
C GLY A 180 9.69 -4.18 0.47
N SER A 181 9.62 -2.92 0.88
CA SER A 181 10.79 -2.09 1.18
C SER A 181 10.53 -1.19 2.37
N SER A 182 11.59 -0.61 2.96
CA SER A 182 11.42 0.38 4.01
C SER A 182 11.01 1.74 3.45
N ASP A 183 11.38 2.03 2.21
CA ASP A 183 11.27 3.36 1.59
C ASP A 183 11.78 4.48 2.51
N ASN A 184 12.82 4.18 3.28
CA ASN A 184 13.34 5.05 4.32
C ASN A 184 14.31 6.06 3.72
N HIS A 185 13.98 7.35 3.83
CA HIS A 185 14.75 8.46 3.26
C HIS A 185 15.98 8.87 4.11
N SER A 186 16.27 8.15 5.20
CA SER A 186 17.43 8.43 6.06
C SER A 186 18.58 7.43 5.89
N SER A 187 18.62 6.69 4.78
CA SER A 187 19.65 5.70 4.44
C SER A 187 19.79 4.57 5.47
N ARG A 188 18.67 4.12 6.05
CA ARG A 188 18.61 3.03 7.02
C ARG A 188 17.72 1.90 6.52
N PRO A 189 18.17 1.11 5.55
CA PRO A 189 17.37 0.01 5.00
C PRO A 189 17.16 -1.08 6.07
N GLY A 190 16.01 -1.77 5.99
CA GLY A 190 15.70 -2.91 6.84
C GLY A 190 15.36 -2.57 8.28
N THR A 191 14.84 -1.37 8.55
CA THR A 191 14.45 -0.92 9.90
C THR A 191 13.06 -1.41 10.34
N GLY A 192 12.30 -2.07 9.47
CA GLY A 192 10.94 -2.52 9.72
C GLY A 192 10.77 -3.72 10.67
N TYR A 193 11.80 -4.13 11.39
CA TYR A 193 11.75 -5.30 12.27
C TYR A 193 11.49 -4.96 13.74
N LYS A 194 11.35 -3.68 14.09
CA LYS A 194 11.24 -3.25 15.49
C LYS A 194 10.55 -1.90 15.59
N GLU A 195 9.48 -1.85 16.34
CA GLU A 195 8.68 -0.65 16.57
C GLU A 195 9.26 0.17 17.75
N ILE A 196 10.43 0.75 17.54
CA ILE A 196 11.16 1.52 18.55
C ILE A 196 11.56 2.88 18.01
N ASP A 197 11.35 3.93 18.82
CA ASP A 197 11.79 5.30 18.56
C ASP A 197 11.40 5.76 17.15
N ARG A 198 10.10 5.85 16.89
CA ARG A 198 9.49 6.28 15.63
C ARG A 198 10.16 7.50 15.03
N ILE A 199 10.44 8.53 15.84
CA ILE A 199 11.00 9.80 15.37
C ILE A 199 12.36 9.62 14.72
N ARG A 200 13.15 8.63 15.13
CA ARG A 200 14.49 8.39 14.60
C ARG A 200 14.55 7.30 13.53
N ASN A 201 13.65 6.34 13.59
CA ASN A 201 13.75 5.11 12.80
C ASN A 201 12.77 5.04 11.62
N THR A 202 11.78 5.96 11.55
CA THR A 202 10.84 6.04 10.42
C THR A 202 10.86 7.43 9.80
N ASP A 203 10.18 7.62 8.69
CA ASP A 203 9.94 8.94 8.10
C ASP A 203 8.79 9.69 8.76
N SER A 204 8.08 9.09 9.72
CA SER A 204 7.06 9.75 10.57
C SER A 204 7.67 10.75 11.56
N LYS A 205 8.48 11.67 11.09
CA LYS A 205 9.26 12.60 11.93
C LYS A 205 8.56 13.92 12.21
N TYR A 206 7.33 14.07 11.77
CA TYR A 206 6.68 15.35 11.78
C TYR A 206 6.40 15.85 13.20
N LYS A 207 7.39 16.64 13.71
CA LYS A 207 7.11 17.73 14.64
C LYS A 207 7.16 19.01 13.84
N SER A 208 6.25 19.92 14.12
CA SER A 208 6.11 21.26 13.50
C SER A 208 7.39 22.12 13.44
N SER A 209 8.47 21.68 14.07
CA SER A 209 9.77 22.38 14.10
C SER A 209 10.64 22.18 12.86
N ASN A 210 10.28 21.31 11.92
CA ASN A 210 11.02 21.20 10.67
C ASN A 210 10.56 22.27 9.69
N ALA A 211 11.30 23.38 9.64
CA ALA A 211 11.03 24.56 8.81
C ALA A 211 10.78 24.28 7.33
N PHE A 212 11.18 23.12 6.81
CA PHE A 212 10.97 22.74 5.42
C PHE A 212 9.52 22.32 5.12
N MET A 213 8.80 21.80 6.12
CA MET A 213 7.41 21.36 5.98
C MET A 213 6.41 22.35 6.60
N SER A 214 6.88 23.29 7.43
CA SER A 214 6.07 24.34 8.03
C SER A 214 5.89 25.58 7.15
N LEU A 215 6.38 25.60 5.93
CA LEU A 215 6.29 26.72 4.99
C LEU A 215 4.86 27.03 4.49
N GLY A 216 3.84 26.57 5.17
CA GLY A 216 2.43 26.87 4.86
C GLY A 216 1.53 27.09 6.07
N GLN A 217 2.03 26.89 7.27
CA GLN A 217 1.21 27.05 8.48
C GLN A 217 1.38 28.46 9.06
N SER A 218 0.48 29.36 8.69
CA SER A 218 0.33 30.63 9.38
C SER A 218 -0.37 30.39 10.72
N GLN A 219 0.24 30.92 11.79
CA GLN A 219 -0.38 31.04 13.12
C GLN A 219 -1.82 31.54 13.01
N GLN A 220 -2.75 30.86 13.71
CA GLN A 220 -4.13 31.27 13.97
C GLN A 220 -4.81 32.08 12.86
N SER A 221 -5.00 31.47 11.72
CA SER A 221 -5.83 32.07 10.68
C SER A 221 -7.28 31.63 10.85
N PHE A 222 -8.19 32.60 10.80
CA PHE A 222 -9.62 32.34 10.86
C PHE A 222 -10.03 31.36 9.75
N ALA A 223 -10.88 30.41 10.10
CA ALA A 223 -11.47 29.49 9.13
C ALA A 223 -12.25 30.25 8.06
N ILE A 224 -11.76 30.26 6.84
CA ILE A 224 -12.40 30.96 5.72
C ILE A 224 -13.54 30.11 5.20
N PRO A 225 -14.79 30.62 5.15
CA PRO A 225 -15.96 29.85 4.74
C PRO A 225 -16.18 29.85 3.21
N ARG A 226 -15.11 29.84 2.46
CA ARG A 226 -15.11 29.76 0.98
C ARG A 226 -13.87 29.03 0.49
N SER A 227 -14.04 28.26 -0.55
CA SER A 227 -12.92 27.70 -1.33
C SER A 227 -12.33 28.75 -2.29
N GLN A 228 -11.21 28.39 -2.88
CA GLN A 228 -10.53 29.19 -3.90
C GLN A 228 -10.17 28.31 -5.10
N GLU A 229 -10.22 28.91 -6.29
CA GLU A 229 -9.67 28.27 -7.48
C GLU A 229 -8.14 28.22 -7.41
N ILE A 230 -7.56 27.12 -7.91
CA ILE A 230 -6.11 26.94 -7.98
C ILE A 230 -5.66 27.07 -9.42
N ASN A 231 -4.78 28.01 -9.70
CA ASN A 231 -4.15 28.15 -11.00
C ASN A 231 -3.01 27.12 -11.13
N LEU A 232 -3.25 26.03 -11.85
CA LEU A 232 -2.31 24.93 -12.02
C LEU A 232 -1.02 25.35 -12.76
N GLU A 233 -1.09 26.31 -13.71
CA GLU A 233 0.09 26.81 -14.42
C GLU A 233 1.10 27.46 -13.49
N GLN A 234 0.62 28.08 -12.40
CA GLN A 234 1.48 28.72 -11.40
C GLN A 234 2.05 27.72 -10.38
N MET A 235 1.53 26.49 -10.37
CA MET A 235 1.91 25.47 -9.39
C MET A 235 2.96 24.47 -9.88
N ILE A 236 3.25 24.45 -11.19
CA ILE A 236 4.15 23.46 -11.83
C ILE A 236 5.54 23.43 -11.16
N ASP A 237 6.06 24.57 -10.72
CA ASP A 237 7.38 24.70 -10.10
C ASP A 237 7.37 24.75 -8.56
N ARG A 238 6.22 24.55 -7.92
CA ARG A 238 6.12 24.60 -6.45
C ARG A 238 5.97 23.20 -5.87
N MET A 239 6.81 22.90 -4.85
CA MET A 239 6.58 21.72 -4.02
C MET A 239 5.18 21.80 -3.40
N LYS A 240 4.45 20.68 -3.48
CA LYS A 240 3.13 20.57 -2.86
C LYS A 240 3.24 20.87 -1.36
N PRO A 241 2.45 21.79 -0.81
CA PRO A 241 2.31 21.85 0.64
C PRO A 241 1.68 20.51 1.08
N SER A 242 2.39 19.77 1.89
CA SER A 242 1.85 18.56 2.51
C SER A 242 1.16 18.95 3.80
N GLN A 243 0.10 18.23 4.13
CA GLN A 243 -0.47 18.26 5.48
C GLN A 243 0.37 17.34 6.36
N GLY A 244 1.48 17.87 6.89
CA GLY A 244 2.53 17.08 7.50
C GLY A 244 2.06 16.08 8.55
N GLU A 245 1.16 16.46 9.45
CA GLU A 245 0.62 15.59 10.50
C GLU A 245 -0.22 14.46 9.91
N ARG A 246 -1.07 14.79 8.94
CA ARG A 246 -1.92 13.79 8.28
C ARG A 246 -1.06 12.79 7.52
N VAL A 247 -0.08 13.28 6.74
CA VAL A 247 0.87 12.42 6.03
C VAL A 247 1.66 11.55 7.00
N ALA A 248 2.10 12.09 8.14
CA ALA A 248 2.86 11.34 9.13
C ALA A 248 2.08 10.14 9.70
N SER A 249 0.76 10.22 9.77
CA SER A 249 -0.11 9.12 10.22
C SER A 249 -0.15 7.94 9.25
N PHE A 250 0.33 8.10 8.02
CA PHE A 250 0.42 7.05 7.01
C PHE A 250 1.84 6.55 6.77
N LEU A 251 2.80 6.95 7.59
CA LEU A 251 4.18 6.49 7.47
C LEU A 251 4.46 5.40 8.52
N TYR A 252 5.01 4.29 8.06
CA TYR A 252 5.28 3.08 8.83
C TYR A 252 6.78 2.82 8.94
N THR A 253 7.16 1.81 9.72
CA THR A 253 8.55 1.31 9.75
C THR A 253 8.99 0.71 8.42
N GLY A 254 8.04 0.29 7.61
CA GLY A 254 8.24 -0.21 6.26
C GLY A 254 8.33 -1.73 6.17
N GLY A 255 8.34 -2.21 4.93
CA GLY A 255 8.40 -3.61 4.59
C GLY A 255 9.82 -4.16 4.38
N LEU A 256 9.89 -5.47 4.13
CA LEU A 256 11.10 -6.17 3.73
C LEU A 256 10.84 -7.01 2.49
N ILE A 257 11.88 -7.22 1.70
CA ILE A 257 11.94 -8.27 0.69
C ILE A 257 12.61 -9.49 1.28
N ALA A 258 12.07 -10.66 1.02
CA ALA A 258 12.73 -11.94 1.22
C ALA A 258 12.89 -12.69 -0.10
N SER A 259 13.97 -13.45 -0.23
CA SER A 259 14.36 -14.11 -1.47
C SER A 259 14.74 -15.57 -1.20
N HIS A 260 14.16 -16.50 -1.94
CA HIS A 260 14.53 -17.90 -1.89
C HIS A 260 15.78 -18.12 -2.76
N VAL A 261 16.89 -18.46 -2.15
CA VAL A 261 18.18 -18.61 -2.82
C VAL A 261 18.86 -19.92 -2.43
N SER A 262 19.48 -20.57 -3.39
CA SER A 262 20.29 -21.77 -3.13
C SER A 262 21.60 -21.46 -2.41
N GLN A 263 22.16 -20.27 -2.64
CA GLN A 263 23.41 -19.79 -2.04
C GLN A 263 23.35 -18.28 -1.75
N LYS A 264 24.03 -17.83 -0.70
CA LYS A 264 24.15 -16.41 -0.34
C LYS A 264 25.20 -15.70 -1.21
N ASN A 265 24.92 -15.57 -2.50
CA ASN A 265 25.76 -14.85 -3.44
C ASN A 265 24.93 -13.97 -4.38
N ARG A 266 25.59 -13.08 -5.12
CA ARG A 266 24.95 -12.12 -6.02
C ARG A 266 24.16 -12.81 -7.14
N GLU A 267 24.69 -13.86 -7.71
CA GLU A 267 24.08 -14.58 -8.84
C GLU A 267 22.78 -15.26 -8.42
N SER A 268 22.81 -16.02 -7.31
CA SER A 268 21.60 -16.66 -6.78
C SER A 268 20.52 -15.65 -6.40
N LEU A 269 20.91 -14.50 -5.82
CA LEU A 269 19.98 -13.43 -5.51
C LEU A 269 19.38 -12.82 -6.78
N TRP A 270 20.23 -12.52 -7.77
CA TRP A 270 19.78 -11.98 -9.05
C TRP A 270 18.80 -12.93 -9.76
N ASN A 271 19.12 -14.22 -9.78
CA ASN A 271 18.24 -15.24 -10.36
C ASN A 271 16.90 -15.31 -9.65
N SER A 272 16.87 -15.31 -8.31
CA SER A 272 15.62 -15.31 -7.54
C SER A 272 14.77 -14.08 -7.82
N LEU A 273 15.37 -12.89 -7.95
CA LEU A 273 14.66 -11.67 -8.34
C LEU A 273 14.05 -11.80 -9.75
N ASN A 274 14.80 -12.33 -10.71
CA ASN A 274 14.33 -12.50 -12.09
C ASN A 274 13.26 -13.59 -12.23
N THR A 275 13.33 -14.67 -11.46
CA THR A 275 12.33 -15.75 -11.45
C THR A 275 11.14 -15.45 -10.53
N ARG A 276 11.17 -14.31 -9.82
CA ARG A 276 10.13 -13.91 -8.86
C ARG A 276 9.99 -14.86 -7.64
N GLU A 277 11.04 -15.64 -7.34
CA GLU A 277 11.10 -16.47 -6.14
C GLU A 277 11.40 -15.63 -4.89
N VAL A 278 10.60 -14.57 -4.74
CA VAL A 278 10.69 -13.57 -3.68
C VAL A 278 9.32 -13.36 -3.06
N TYR A 279 9.30 -12.78 -1.88
CA TYR A 279 8.07 -12.39 -1.20
C TYR A 279 8.27 -11.12 -0.39
N ALA A 280 7.16 -10.44 -0.10
CA ALA A 280 7.13 -9.23 0.71
C ALA A 280 6.76 -9.55 2.17
N THR A 281 7.20 -8.72 3.10
CA THR A 281 6.64 -8.67 4.46
C THR A 281 6.35 -7.23 4.86
N SER A 282 5.50 -7.03 5.84
CA SER A 282 5.17 -5.73 6.42
C SER A 282 6.24 -5.18 7.37
N GLY A 283 7.41 -5.82 7.43
CA GLY A 283 8.54 -5.40 8.27
C GLY A 283 9.06 -6.52 9.15
N GLU A 284 8.17 -7.31 9.68
CA GLU A 284 8.52 -8.50 10.46
C GLU A 284 9.13 -9.59 9.57
N ARG A 285 10.10 -10.35 10.12
CA ARG A 285 10.83 -11.40 9.38
C ARG A 285 10.06 -12.72 9.37
N ILE A 286 8.84 -12.69 8.86
CA ILE A 286 8.02 -13.87 8.61
C ILE A 286 8.68 -14.70 7.51
N LEU A 287 8.75 -16.03 7.70
CA LEU A 287 9.22 -16.94 6.67
C LEU A 287 8.02 -17.55 5.95
N LEU A 288 8.03 -17.53 4.61
CA LEU A 288 6.89 -17.96 3.79
C LEU A 288 7.36 -18.77 2.59
N TRP A 289 6.72 -19.93 2.36
CA TRP A 289 6.81 -20.75 1.16
C TRP A 289 5.41 -20.97 0.59
N PHE A 290 5.30 -20.91 -0.72
CA PHE A 290 4.06 -21.16 -1.45
C PHE A 290 4.38 -21.95 -2.72
N ASP A 291 3.90 -23.18 -2.77
CA ASP A 291 4.26 -24.16 -3.79
C ASP A 291 3.04 -24.81 -4.43
N VAL A 292 3.12 -25.14 -5.72
CA VAL A 292 2.19 -26.02 -6.40
C VAL A 292 2.80 -27.42 -6.47
N LEU A 293 2.13 -28.42 -5.86
CA LEU A 293 2.69 -29.73 -5.61
C LEU A 293 2.56 -30.71 -6.78
N ASN A 294 1.49 -30.58 -7.58
CA ASN A 294 1.06 -31.65 -8.52
C ASN A 294 1.31 -31.34 -10.00
N HIS A 295 2.24 -30.41 -10.30
CA HIS A 295 2.66 -30.17 -11.68
C HIS A 295 3.50 -31.38 -12.21
N PRO A 296 3.31 -31.83 -13.49
CA PRO A 296 3.99 -33.01 -14.03
C PRO A 296 5.53 -32.98 -14.02
N SER A 297 6.12 -31.80 -14.07
CA SER A 297 7.59 -31.60 -14.00
C SER A 297 8.14 -31.36 -12.60
N GLY A 298 7.34 -31.61 -11.56
CA GLY A 298 7.72 -31.41 -10.15
C GLY A 298 7.12 -30.15 -9.53
N ILE A 299 7.49 -29.88 -8.28
CA ILE A 299 7.01 -28.74 -7.50
C ILE A 299 7.33 -27.43 -8.21
N LYS A 300 6.37 -26.50 -8.19
CA LYS A 300 6.48 -25.15 -8.74
C LYS A 300 6.38 -24.13 -7.62
N PRO A 301 7.45 -23.38 -7.31
CA PRO A 301 7.43 -22.38 -6.25
C PRO A 301 6.69 -21.11 -6.66
N MET A 302 6.46 -20.22 -5.69
CA MET A 302 5.98 -18.86 -5.94
C MET A 302 6.77 -18.18 -7.06
N GLY A 303 6.14 -17.27 -7.81
CA GLY A 303 6.73 -16.60 -8.98
C GLY A 303 6.63 -17.39 -10.28
N SER A 304 6.29 -18.68 -10.23
CA SER A 304 6.24 -19.55 -11.41
C SER A 304 5.08 -19.24 -12.35
N GLU A 305 5.32 -19.43 -13.66
CA GLU A 305 4.29 -19.37 -14.71
C GLU A 305 4.31 -20.69 -15.50
N PHE A 306 3.16 -21.34 -15.63
CA PHE A 306 3.04 -22.64 -16.28
C PHE A 306 1.60 -22.99 -16.67
N SER A 307 1.44 -24.10 -17.40
CA SER A 307 0.12 -24.62 -17.77
C SER A 307 -0.18 -25.94 -17.08
N MET A 308 -1.45 -26.21 -16.74
CA MET A 308 -1.90 -27.44 -16.10
C MET A 308 -3.13 -28.04 -16.78
N SER A 309 -3.16 -29.37 -16.85
CA SER A 309 -4.33 -30.17 -17.28
C SER A 309 -5.08 -30.85 -16.11
N LYS A 310 -4.74 -30.48 -14.88
CA LYS A 310 -5.38 -30.90 -13.63
C LYS A 310 -5.59 -29.70 -12.72
N ASN A 311 -6.53 -29.82 -11.80
CA ASN A 311 -6.69 -28.82 -10.75
C ASN A 311 -5.40 -28.71 -9.93
N PRO A 312 -4.93 -27.48 -9.62
CA PRO A 312 -3.72 -27.28 -8.85
C PRO A 312 -3.93 -27.61 -7.37
N VAL A 313 -2.96 -28.32 -6.80
CA VAL A 313 -2.86 -28.56 -5.36
C VAL A 313 -1.71 -27.74 -4.84
N PHE A 314 -2.00 -26.94 -3.84
CA PHE A 314 -1.07 -25.97 -3.24
C PHE A 314 -0.66 -26.38 -1.86
N GLN A 315 0.55 -25.99 -1.47
CA GLN A 315 1.02 -26.03 -0.10
C GLN A 315 1.54 -24.66 0.30
N VAL A 316 1.17 -24.22 1.51
CA VAL A 316 1.71 -23.03 2.14
C VAL A 316 2.37 -23.44 3.44
N ARG A 317 3.59 -22.99 3.65
CA ARG A 317 4.29 -23.08 4.93
C ARG A 317 4.69 -21.68 5.37
N ALA A 318 4.32 -21.32 6.60
CA ALA A 318 4.66 -20.01 7.17
C ALA A 318 5.16 -20.16 8.59
N LEU A 319 6.22 -19.43 8.96
CA LEU A 319 6.71 -19.30 10.34
C LEU A 319 6.69 -17.84 10.72
N GLY A 320 6.14 -17.55 11.88
CA GLY A 320 6.13 -16.20 12.44
C GLY A 320 7.53 -15.66 12.69
N SER A 321 7.66 -14.34 12.70
CA SER A 321 8.91 -13.66 13.02
C SER A 321 9.36 -13.98 14.45
N GLN A 322 10.65 -13.90 14.71
CA GLN A 322 11.17 -13.97 16.07
C GLN A 322 10.84 -12.69 16.82
N LYS A 323 10.37 -12.81 18.06
CA LYS A 323 10.15 -11.67 18.94
C LYS A 323 11.47 -10.93 19.17
N GLN A 324 11.41 -9.60 19.18
CA GLN A 324 12.55 -8.73 19.37
C GLN A 324 12.58 -8.16 20.78
N ILE A 325 13.76 -8.01 21.35
CA ILE A 325 13.96 -7.28 22.60
C ILE A 325 14.68 -5.96 22.34
N PRO A 326 14.47 -4.92 23.17
CA PRO A 326 15.13 -3.63 23.05
C PRO A 326 16.67 -3.74 23.06
N GLY A 327 17.31 -2.82 22.35
CA GLY A 327 18.76 -2.71 22.33
C GLY A 327 19.46 -3.68 21.36
N CYS A 328 20.76 -3.85 21.57
CA CYS A 328 21.61 -4.75 20.81
C CYS A 328 22.04 -5.95 21.66
N SER A 329 22.28 -7.10 21.03
CA SER A 329 22.81 -8.28 21.73
C SER A 329 24.12 -7.97 22.46
N SER A 330 24.31 -8.56 23.64
CA SER A 330 25.57 -8.48 24.39
C SER A 330 26.78 -9.07 23.65
N ASP A 331 26.54 -9.95 22.67
CA ASP A 331 27.57 -10.57 21.84
C ASP A 331 28.04 -9.69 20.69
N ASN A 332 27.51 -8.47 20.60
CA ASN A 332 27.90 -7.53 19.56
C ASN A 332 29.34 -7.06 19.79
N GLN A 333 30.17 -7.20 18.74
CA GLN A 333 31.59 -6.83 18.79
C GLN A 333 31.87 -5.33 18.62
N LEU A 334 30.82 -4.54 18.32
CA LEU A 334 30.94 -3.10 18.12
C LEU A 334 30.78 -2.37 19.46
N ASP A 335 31.57 -1.30 19.64
CA ASP A 335 31.43 -0.43 20.80
C ASP A 335 30.12 0.37 20.78
N ALA A 336 29.68 0.83 21.96
CA ALA A 336 28.42 1.54 22.13
C ALA A 336 28.31 2.82 21.28
N SER A 337 29.43 3.53 21.04
CA SER A 337 29.42 4.75 20.21
C SER A 337 29.19 4.42 18.74
N THR A 338 29.77 3.34 18.27
CA THR A 338 29.56 2.82 16.92
C THR A 338 28.12 2.32 16.74
N LEU A 339 27.56 1.56 17.69
CA LEU A 339 26.19 1.10 17.67
C LEU A 339 25.20 2.29 17.67
N ASN A 340 25.45 3.29 18.50
CA ASN A 340 24.62 4.49 18.51
C ASN A 340 24.66 5.24 17.17
N ARG A 341 25.82 5.35 16.56
CA ARG A 341 25.98 6.00 15.25
C ARG A 341 25.31 5.23 14.10
N LEU A 342 25.42 3.90 14.09
CA LEU A 342 24.91 3.05 13.00
C LEU A 342 23.41 2.78 13.11
N CYS A 343 22.90 2.51 14.30
CA CYS A 343 21.53 2.01 14.52
C CYS A 343 20.84 2.63 15.74
N ASN A 344 21.30 3.76 16.27
CA ASN A 344 20.76 4.40 17.48
C ASN A 344 20.72 3.47 18.72
N GLY A 345 21.60 2.47 18.78
CA GLY A 345 21.59 1.47 19.86
C GLY A 345 20.52 0.39 19.69
N GLU A 346 19.80 0.35 18.60
CA GLU A 346 18.76 -0.63 18.29
C GLU A 346 19.19 -1.56 17.15
N CYS A 347 19.49 -2.81 17.49
CA CYS A 347 19.90 -3.86 16.56
C CYS A 347 18.76 -4.87 16.35
N PHE A 348 18.88 -5.69 15.32
CA PHE A 348 18.13 -6.93 15.27
C PHE A 348 18.57 -7.80 16.44
N ASN A 349 17.71 -7.97 17.43
CA ASN A 349 18.00 -8.61 18.71
C ASN A 349 16.90 -9.63 19.07
N PRO A 350 16.81 -10.74 18.29
CA PRO A 350 15.74 -11.71 18.45
C PRO A 350 15.94 -12.62 19.65
N VAL A 351 14.82 -13.11 20.17
CA VAL A 351 14.76 -14.25 21.08
C VAL A 351 14.27 -15.50 20.34
N ASP A 352 14.38 -16.67 20.96
CA ASP A 352 13.96 -17.93 20.33
C ASP A 352 12.43 -18.06 20.16
N GLU A 353 11.66 -17.27 20.92
CA GLU A 353 10.20 -17.26 20.80
C GLU A 353 9.76 -16.55 19.50
N ARG A 354 8.78 -17.15 18.81
CA ARG A 354 8.19 -16.60 17.59
C ARG A 354 6.79 -16.04 17.82
N ASN A 355 6.43 -15.04 17.03
CA ASN A 355 5.05 -14.65 16.85
C ASN A 355 4.27 -15.79 16.16
N ILE A 356 2.98 -15.89 16.46
CA ILE A 356 2.13 -16.99 15.96
C ILE A 356 1.50 -16.59 14.64
N ILE A 357 1.55 -17.47 13.65
CA ILE A 357 0.74 -17.33 12.43
C ILE A 357 -0.68 -17.75 12.77
N GLN A 358 -1.64 -16.85 12.62
CA GLN A 358 -3.04 -17.11 12.93
C GLN A 358 -3.79 -17.73 11.76
N ARG A 359 -3.55 -17.25 10.53
CA ARG A 359 -4.25 -17.71 9.35
C ARG A 359 -3.45 -17.52 8.07
N ILE A 360 -3.84 -18.27 7.05
CA ILE A 360 -3.41 -18.09 5.67
C ILE A 360 -4.62 -17.61 4.87
N GLU A 361 -4.48 -16.47 4.20
CA GLU A 361 -5.46 -15.94 3.25
C GLU A 361 -4.98 -16.25 1.83
N ILE A 362 -5.85 -16.82 1.02
CA ILE A 362 -5.58 -17.14 -0.38
C ILE A 362 -6.34 -16.16 -1.25
N ILE A 363 -5.62 -15.47 -2.12
CA ILE A 363 -6.18 -14.55 -3.09
C ILE A 363 -6.18 -15.21 -4.46
N ARG A 364 -7.29 -15.05 -5.17
CA ARG A 364 -7.48 -15.59 -6.53
C ARG A 364 -7.89 -14.48 -7.49
N ILE A 365 -7.10 -14.29 -8.55
CA ILE A 365 -7.38 -13.30 -9.59
C ILE A 365 -7.54 -14.03 -10.92
N ARG A 366 -8.62 -13.72 -11.63
CA ARG A 366 -8.91 -14.22 -12.98
C ARG A 366 -8.76 -13.07 -13.97
N PRO A 367 -7.65 -12.98 -14.72
CA PRO A 367 -7.44 -11.88 -15.66
C PRO A 367 -8.54 -11.78 -16.69
N GLN A 368 -8.82 -10.55 -17.17
CA GLN A 368 -9.82 -10.26 -18.20
C GLN A 368 -9.69 -11.18 -19.42
N THR A 369 -10.81 -11.60 -20.01
CA THR A 369 -10.88 -12.41 -21.22
C THR A 369 -11.60 -11.70 -22.38
N TYR A 370 -12.29 -10.59 -22.10
CA TYR A 370 -12.91 -9.72 -23.11
C TYR A 370 -12.82 -8.25 -22.66
N PRO A 371 -12.91 -7.29 -23.61
CA PRO A 371 -12.87 -5.85 -23.30
C PRO A 371 -13.96 -5.45 -22.31
N ASN A 372 -13.61 -4.61 -21.34
CA ASN A 372 -14.52 -4.08 -20.31
C ASN A 372 -15.14 -5.16 -19.40
N GLU A 373 -14.55 -6.35 -19.30
CA GLU A 373 -14.94 -7.32 -18.26
C GLU A 373 -14.74 -6.66 -16.87
N PRO A 374 -15.77 -6.60 -16.00
CA PRO A 374 -15.71 -5.87 -14.74
C PRO A 374 -14.63 -6.45 -13.80
N ILE A 375 -13.64 -5.65 -13.44
CA ILE A 375 -12.47 -6.08 -12.64
C ILE A 375 -12.89 -6.55 -11.25
N GLU A 376 -13.85 -5.93 -10.63
CA GLU A 376 -14.37 -6.28 -9.31
C GLU A 376 -14.89 -7.71 -9.21
N THR A 377 -15.31 -8.30 -10.33
CA THR A 377 -15.78 -9.70 -10.38
C THR A 377 -14.66 -10.71 -10.60
N LEU A 378 -13.46 -10.23 -10.89
CA LEU A 378 -12.29 -11.03 -11.24
C LEU A 378 -11.32 -11.24 -10.08
N ILE A 379 -11.44 -10.43 -9.03
CA ILE A 379 -10.58 -10.44 -7.86
C ILE A 379 -11.37 -10.97 -6.68
N GLU A 380 -10.91 -12.08 -6.12
CA GLU A 380 -11.46 -12.68 -4.91
C GLU A 380 -10.43 -12.52 -3.79
N ASP A 381 -10.68 -11.54 -2.92
CA ASP A 381 -9.77 -11.13 -1.86
C ASP A 381 -10.50 -11.06 -0.49
N PRO A 382 -10.34 -12.07 0.37
CA PRO A 382 -9.73 -13.39 0.08
C PRO A 382 -10.71 -14.35 -0.62
N TRP A 383 -10.20 -15.22 -1.50
CA TRP A 383 -10.97 -16.37 -2.03
C TRP A 383 -11.21 -17.43 -0.96
N LYS A 384 -10.20 -17.68 -0.10
CA LYS A 384 -10.26 -18.69 0.96
C LYS A 384 -9.41 -18.23 2.15
N ILE A 385 -9.90 -18.50 3.34
CA ILE A 385 -9.18 -18.34 4.60
C ILE A 385 -8.99 -19.70 5.22
N ILE A 386 -7.80 -20.01 5.71
CA ILE A 386 -7.47 -21.23 6.45
C ILE A 386 -6.86 -20.80 7.79
N GLU A 387 -7.58 -21.10 8.86
CA GLU A 387 -7.09 -20.86 10.22
C GLU A 387 -5.94 -21.81 10.56
N CYS A 388 -4.95 -21.31 11.29
CA CYS A 388 -3.79 -22.06 11.75
C CYS A 388 -3.90 -22.38 13.23
N GLU A 389 -3.59 -23.62 13.59
CA GLU A 389 -3.43 -23.97 15.02
C GLU A 389 -2.23 -23.21 15.61
N PRO A 390 -2.38 -22.54 16.75
CA PRO A 390 -1.29 -21.79 17.38
C PRO A 390 -0.05 -22.66 17.63
N SER A 391 1.06 -22.35 16.95
CA SER A 391 2.31 -23.13 17.05
C SER A 391 3.55 -22.28 16.86
N GLN A 392 4.58 -22.54 17.67
CA GLN A 392 5.92 -21.99 17.47
C GLN A 392 6.64 -22.59 16.24
N GLU A 393 6.17 -23.73 15.76
CA GLU A 393 6.68 -24.40 14.54
C GLU A 393 6.06 -23.84 13.27
N GLY A 394 5.11 -22.90 13.40
CA GLY A 394 4.43 -22.22 12.29
C GLY A 394 3.17 -22.95 11.83
N CYS A 395 2.75 -22.65 10.60
CA CYS A 395 1.55 -23.13 9.98
C CYS A 395 1.91 -23.84 8.66
N LEU A 396 1.37 -25.04 8.46
CA LEU A 396 1.48 -25.82 7.23
C LEU A 396 0.08 -26.18 6.78
N VAL A 397 -0.32 -25.74 5.60
CA VAL A 397 -1.65 -26.02 5.04
C VAL A 397 -1.57 -26.44 3.56
N GLU A 398 -2.50 -27.29 3.15
CA GLU A 398 -2.68 -27.68 1.76
C GLU A 398 -4.11 -27.37 1.32
N PHE A 399 -4.27 -26.99 0.07
CA PHE A 399 -5.58 -26.74 -0.53
C PHE A 399 -5.56 -26.98 -2.04
N GLU A 400 -6.75 -27.14 -2.63
CA GLU A 400 -6.97 -27.31 -4.06
C GLU A 400 -7.98 -26.29 -4.57
N ASP A 401 -7.85 -25.86 -5.84
CA ASP A 401 -8.94 -25.21 -6.55
C ASP A 401 -9.67 -26.24 -7.44
N PRO A 402 -10.81 -26.79 -6.98
CA PRO A 402 -11.54 -27.82 -7.72
C PRO A 402 -12.22 -27.28 -8.99
N ASN A 403 -12.31 -25.95 -9.15
CA ASN A 403 -12.99 -25.31 -10.27
C ASN A 403 -12.03 -24.75 -11.33
N PHE A 404 -10.72 -24.91 -11.17
CA PHE A 404 -9.72 -24.35 -12.07
C PHE A 404 -9.94 -24.76 -13.53
N LEU A 405 -10.06 -26.06 -13.80
CA LEU A 405 -10.28 -26.54 -15.17
C LEU A 405 -11.65 -26.11 -15.73
N ASN A 406 -12.68 -26.11 -14.89
CA ASN A 406 -14.04 -25.74 -15.31
C ASN A 406 -14.13 -24.29 -15.74
N ALA A 407 -13.36 -23.41 -15.12
CA ALA A 407 -13.32 -21.99 -15.45
C ALA A 407 -12.68 -21.71 -16.82
N ASN A 408 -11.86 -22.64 -17.34
CA ASN A 408 -11.19 -22.58 -18.63
C ASN A 408 -10.56 -21.22 -18.95
N ARG A 409 -9.93 -20.62 -17.97
CA ARG A 409 -9.21 -19.35 -18.08
C ARG A 409 -7.99 -19.34 -17.18
N GLU A 410 -7.03 -18.47 -17.50
CA GLU A 410 -5.90 -18.23 -16.62
C GLU A 410 -6.35 -17.83 -15.23
N VAL A 411 -5.66 -18.33 -14.22
CA VAL A 411 -5.86 -17.95 -12.81
C VAL A 411 -4.51 -17.62 -12.17
N ILE A 412 -4.50 -16.58 -11.38
CA ILE A 412 -3.37 -16.11 -10.60
C ILE A 412 -3.70 -16.35 -9.12
N TYR A 413 -2.79 -16.99 -8.40
CA TYR A 413 -2.93 -17.23 -6.96
C TYR A 413 -1.73 -16.65 -6.21
N TYR A 414 -1.98 -16.05 -5.08
CA TYR A 414 -0.97 -15.75 -4.09
C TYR A 414 -1.57 -15.86 -2.69
N VAL A 415 -0.71 -15.84 -1.68
CA VAL A 415 -1.15 -16.03 -0.30
C VAL A 415 -0.59 -14.93 0.60
N ARG A 416 -1.36 -14.62 1.66
CA ARG A 416 -0.92 -13.85 2.81
C ARG A 416 -0.80 -14.78 4.01
N ALA A 417 0.32 -14.73 4.71
CA ALA A 417 0.48 -15.33 6.03
C ALA A 417 0.34 -14.23 7.08
N ILE A 418 -0.65 -14.35 7.97
CA ILE A 418 -1.02 -13.31 8.92
C ILE A 418 -0.58 -13.73 10.33
N GLN A 419 0.20 -12.87 11.01
CA GLN A 419 0.57 -13.03 12.43
C GLN A 419 -0.51 -12.54 13.36
N ALA A 420 -0.46 -13.02 14.59
CA ALA A 420 -1.19 -12.44 15.71
C ALA A 420 -0.84 -10.96 15.87
N PRO A 421 -1.79 -10.10 16.25
CA PRO A 421 -1.56 -8.66 16.40
C PRO A 421 -0.36 -8.35 17.30
N SER A 422 0.43 -7.38 16.86
CA SER A 422 1.53 -6.79 17.60
C SER A 422 1.57 -5.29 17.38
N LEU A 423 2.23 -4.54 18.25
CA LEU A 423 2.30 -3.09 18.14
C LEU A 423 3.12 -2.69 16.90
N ALA A 424 2.54 -1.81 16.08
CA ALA A 424 3.19 -1.22 14.91
C ALA A 424 2.95 0.28 14.81
N VAL A 425 3.93 1.01 14.30
CA VAL A 425 3.84 2.44 14.05
C VAL A 425 2.82 2.71 12.96
N GLY A 426 1.92 3.68 13.18
CA GLY A 426 0.93 4.09 12.19
C GLY A 426 -0.21 3.09 11.98
N ALA A 427 -0.27 1.98 12.73
CA ALA A 427 -1.29 0.95 12.55
C ALA A 427 -2.74 1.44 12.73
N ALA A 428 -2.94 2.44 13.57
CA ALA A 428 -4.25 3.10 13.71
C ALA A 428 -4.53 4.13 12.59
N ASN A 429 -3.61 4.35 11.65
CA ASN A 429 -3.70 5.38 10.62
C ASN A 429 -4.00 6.75 11.24
N LEU A 430 -5.18 7.32 10.93
CA LEU A 430 -5.65 8.58 11.49
C LEU A 430 -6.25 8.46 12.89
N ALA A 431 -6.28 7.24 13.46
CA ALA A 431 -6.89 6.94 14.75
C ALA A 431 -8.28 7.58 14.90
N CYS A 432 -9.17 7.25 13.95
CA CYS A 432 -10.54 7.76 13.93
C CYS A 432 -11.33 7.34 15.15
N GLU A 433 -12.08 8.29 15.70
CA GLU A 433 -13.22 7.99 16.55
C GLU A 433 -14.47 7.88 15.68
N PHE A 434 -15.23 6.80 15.86
CA PHE A 434 -16.40 6.51 15.06
C PHE A 434 -17.69 6.70 15.88
N ASP A 435 -18.72 7.23 15.25
CA ASP A 435 -20.05 7.26 15.83
C ASP A 435 -20.75 5.89 15.73
N ASP A 436 -21.96 5.77 16.29
CA ASP A 436 -22.77 4.54 16.28
C ASP A 436 -23.11 4.03 14.86
N SER A 437 -22.98 4.87 13.85
CA SER A 437 -23.19 4.50 12.44
C SER A 437 -21.90 4.04 11.73
N GLY A 438 -20.75 4.08 12.40
CA GLY A 438 -19.46 3.75 11.83
C GLY A 438 -18.81 4.90 11.03
N LYS A 439 -19.32 6.13 11.17
CA LYS A 439 -18.74 7.30 10.52
C LYS A 439 -17.64 7.91 11.40
N CYS A 440 -16.48 8.19 10.81
CA CYS A 440 -15.41 8.93 11.48
C CYS A 440 -15.87 10.35 11.81
N ILE A 441 -15.79 10.73 13.09
CA ILE A 441 -16.21 12.05 13.61
C ILE A 441 -15.04 12.87 14.14
N GLU A 442 -13.95 12.23 14.52
CA GLU A 442 -12.75 12.86 15.03
C GLU A 442 -11.52 12.01 14.67
N VAL A 443 -10.36 12.63 14.52
CA VAL A 443 -9.09 11.98 14.21
C VAL A 443 -8.01 12.40 15.20
N ASN A 444 -7.18 11.44 15.62
CA ASN A 444 -6.06 11.63 16.53
C ASN A 444 -4.75 11.42 15.75
N LEU A 445 -4.26 12.48 15.11
CA LEU A 445 -3.15 12.41 14.16
C LEU A 445 -1.81 12.11 14.86
N CYS A 446 -1.00 11.30 14.21
CA CYS A 446 0.40 11.08 14.60
C CYS A 446 1.24 12.32 14.33
N GLY A 447 1.82 12.92 15.35
CA GLY A 447 2.73 14.06 15.18
C GLY A 447 2.05 15.42 15.28
N ASP A 448 0.95 15.51 16.02
CA ASP A 448 0.20 16.73 16.29
C ASP A 448 1.12 17.94 16.61
N ILE A 449 0.84 19.06 15.92
CA ILE A 449 1.53 20.36 16.10
C ILE A 449 1.29 20.93 17.50
N GLU A 450 0.12 20.68 18.07
CA GLU A 450 -0.29 21.26 19.35
C GLU A 450 0.33 20.53 20.56
N GLY A 451 1.17 19.51 20.34
CA GLY A 451 1.95 18.86 21.40
C GLY A 451 1.16 17.88 22.27
N GLN A 452 -0.02 17.47 21.85
CA GLN A 452 -0.82 16.48 22.59
C GLN A 452 -0.51 15.04 22.22
N GLY A 453 0.17 14.78 21.10
CA GLY A 453 0.61 13.47 20.65
C GLY A 453 1.96 13.05 21.22
N GLU A 454 2.09 12.82 22.51
CA GLU A 454 3.33 12.30 23.13
C GLU A 454 3.55 10.80 22.92
N GLY A 455 2.73 10.14 22.08
CA GLY A 455 2.85 8.71 21.80
C GLY A 455 3.76 8.40 20.61
N ASP A 456 4.27 7.17 20.59
CA ASP A 456 4.99 6.60 19.43
C ASP A 456 4.03 6.23 18.27
N CYS A 457 2.73 6.56 18.36
CA CYS A 457 1.67 6.17 17.42
C CYS A 457 1.55 4.66 17.22
N LEU A 458 1.82 3.91 18.26
CA LEU A 458 1.74 2.45 18.26
C LEU A 458 0.29 1.99 18.43
N SER A 459 -0.11 1.04 17.61
CA SER A 459 -1.38 0.34 17.69
C SER A 459 -1.22 -1.10 17.24
N ASP A 460 -2.16 -1.96 17.61
CA ASP A 460 -2.16 -3.35 17.18
C ASP A 460 -2.26 -3.45 15.65
N ASN A 461 -1.41 -4.30 15.09
CA ASN A 461 -1.35 -4.59 13.66
C ASN A 461 -1.18 -6.09 13.44
N GLU A 462 -1.87 -6.63 12.45
CA GLU A 462 -1.67 -7.99 11.95
C GLU A 462 -0.54 -8.00 10.93
N GLU A 463 0.70 -8.11 11.41
CA GLU A 463 1.86 -8.21 10.54
C GLU A 463 1.73 -9.40 9.57
N ARG A 464 2.18 -9.22 8.34
CA ARG A 464 1.96 -10.21 7.29
C ARG A 464 3.10 -10.38 6.31
N ALA A 465 3.07 -11.52 5.62
CA ALA A 465 3.91 -11.77 4.47
C ALA A 465 3.04 -12.11 3.25
N TRP A 466 3.43 -11.62 2.07
CA TRP A 466 2.75 -11.87 0.79
C TRP A 466 3.66 -12.65 -0.14
N SER A 467 3.25 -13.84 -0.58
CA SER A 467 4.02 -14.56 -1.60
C SER A 467 3.96 -13.85 -2.95
N SER A 468 5.00 -14.01 -3.78
CA SER A 468 4.84 -13.74 -5.20
C SER A 468 3.77 -14.66 -5.81
N PRO A 469 2.99 -14.15 -6.79
CA PRO A 469 1.94 -14.95 -7.44
C PRO A 469 2.47 -16.12 -8.25
N VAL A 470 1.67 -17.17 -8.36
CA VAL A 470 1.79 -18.21 -9.41
C VAL A 470 0.75 -17.94 -10.49
N PHE A 471 1.15 -18.10 -11.75
CA PHE A 471 0.34 -17.84 -12.94
C PHE A 471 0.05 -19.14 -13.65
N ILE A 472 -1.20 -19.60 -13.64
CA ILE A 472 -1.56 -20.92 -14.13
C ILE A 472 -2.57 -20.82 -15.27
N LYS A 473 -2.22 -21.39 -16.45
CA LYS A 473 -3.12 -21.50 -17.60
C LYS A 473 -3.68 -22.93 -17.70
N PRO A 474 -5.00 -23.12 -17.89
CA PRO A 474 -5.52 -24.45 -18.13
C PRO A 474 -5.10 -24.93 -19.53
N THR A 475 -4.71 -26.21 -19.63
CA THR A 475 -4.57 -26.92 -20.90
C THR A 475 -5.77 -27.88 -21.02
N LEU A 476 -6.64 -27.58 -21.97
CA LEU A 476 -7.68 -28.53 -22.33
C LEU A 476 -7.06 -29.62 -23.23
N ASN A 477 -7.28 -30.88 -22.89
CA ASN A 477 -6.92 -32.04 -23.72
C ASN A 477 -7.89 -32.17 -24.89
#